data_3932899c17e4f814b73f69517966f88f
#
_entry.id   3932899c17e4f814b73f69517966f88f
#
_cell.length_a   1.000
_cell.length_b   1.000
_cell.length_c   1.000
_cell.angle_alpha   90.00
_cell.angle_beta   90.00
_cell.angle_gamma   90.00
#
_symmetry.space_group_name_H-M   'P 1'
#
loop_
_entity.id
_entity.type
_entity.pdbx_description
1 polymer ?
#
loop_
_entity_poly.entity_id
_entity_poly.type
_entity_poly.pdbx_seq_one_letter_code
_entity_poly.pdbx_strand_id
1 'polypeptide(L)'
;DKACEVVGAGVVDSGTVCLSYGTTATITSTCSRYLEIVPLIPPYPAAVPDHYNCEVMIYRGYWMVSWFKNEFGLREMQQAREQGVEPEQLFDALVNAVPAGSMGLMLQPYWSPGIREPGVEAKGAMIGFGDVHTRAHIYRAILEGLAYALRQGMESIEKRSKVSIKRLRIAGGGSQSDAAMQLTADIFGLPAERPHVYEASGLGSAICCAVGLGLHAD
;
A
#
# COMPACT_ATOMS: atom_id res chain seq x y z
N ASP A 1 10.47 11.53 5.60
CA ASP A 1 9.81 10.23 5.76
C ASP A 1 9.69 9.46 4.44
N LYS A 2 8.80 9.90 3.55
CA LYS A 2 8.46 9.16 2.33
C LYS A 2 9.66 8.92 1.40
N ALA A 3 10.53 9.93 1.21
CA ALA A 3 11.73 9.76 0.40
C ALA A 3 12.68 8.70 0.99
N CYS A 4 12.79 8.66 2.32
CA CYS A 4 13.58 7.63 3.01
C CYS A 4 12.93 6.24 2.88
N GLU A 5 11.59 6.13 2.99
CA GLU A 5 10.89 4.86 2.80
C GLU A 5 11.18 4.27 1.42
N VAL A 6 11.15 5.08 0.38
CA VAL A 6 11.40 4.66 -1.00
C VAL A 6 12.82 4.12 -1.16
N VAL A 7 13.84 4.81 -0.61
CA VAL A 7 15.22 4.34 -0.61
C VAL A 7 15.38 3.08 0.23
N GLY A 8 14.82 3.05 1.44
CA GLY A 8 14.90 1.89 2.32
C GLY A 8 14.20 0.65 1.76
N ALA A 9 13.19 0.83 0.92
CA ALA A 9 12.57 -0.24 0.14
C ALA A 9 13.41 -0.66 -1.08
N GLY A 10 14.53 0.03 -1.38
CA GLY A 10 15.38 -0.25 -2.53
C GLY A 10 14.77 0.18 -3.86
N VAL A 11 13.94 1.22 -3.87
CA VAL A 11 13.31 1.75 -5.09
C VAL A 11 14.06 2.98 -5.55
N VAL A 12 15.11 2.73 -6.32
CA VAL A 12 16.00 3.78 -6.85
C VAL A 12 15.95 3.89 -8.38
N ASP A 13 15.14 3.03 -9.01
CA ASP A 13 14.93 3.02 -10.46
C ASP A 13 13.44 3.23 -10.81
N SER A 14 13.17 3.61 -12.06
CA SER A 14 11.81 3.91 -12.54
C SER A 14 10.97 2.67 -12.90
N GLY A 15 11.57 1.48 -12.94
CA GLY A 15 10.89 0.21 -13.26
C GLY A 15 10.34 -0.52 -12.02
N THR A 16 10.66 -0.04 -10.84
CA THR A 16 10.21 -0.56 -9.55
C THR A 16 9.39 0.49 -8.83
N VAL A 17 8.35 0.09 -8.12
CA VAL A 17 7.56 0.98 -7.26
C VAL A 17 7.58 0.52 -5.82
N CYS A 18 7.51 1.50 -4.91
CA CYS A 18 7.26 1.28 -3.49
C CYS A 18 5.76 1.35 -3.22
N LEU A 19 5.19 0.28 -2.70
CA LEU A 19 3.88 0.28 -2.05
C LEU A 19 4.09 0.42 -0.54
N SER A 20 3.48 1.42 0.06
CA SER A 20 3.51 1.62 1.51
C SER A 20 2.18 1.18 2.11
N TYR A 21 2.21 0.16 2.95
CA TYR A 21 1.05 -0.41 3.63
C TYR A 21 0.99 0.06 5.09
N GLY A 22 0.91 1.39 5.24
CA GLY A 22 0.78 2.09 6.51
C GLY A 22 -0.63 2.65 6.74
N THR A 23 -0.79 3.53 7.72
CA THR A 23 -2.05 4.25 7.97
C THR A 23 -2.60 4.85 6.68
N THR A 24 -1.75 5.46 5.88
CA THR A 24 -1.97 5.84 4.49
C THR A 24 -1.42 4.73 3.60
N ALA A 25 -2.14 4.34 2.55
CA ALA A 25 -1.59 3.46 1.52
C ALA A 25 -1.13 4.30 0.33
N THR A 26 0.08 4.05 -0.15
CA THR A 26 0.65 4.81 -1.27
C THR A 26 1.32 3.90 -2.28
N ILE A 27 1.38 4.37 -3.52
CA ILE A 27 2.27 3.85 -4.55
C ILE A 27 3.19 4.97 -5.01
N THR A 28 4.49 4.75 -4.96
CA THR A 28 5.52 5.74 -5.26
C THR A 28 6.54 5.17 -6.24
N SER A 29 6.85 5.94 -7.28
CA SER A 29 7.90 5.66 -8.25
C SER A 29 8.95 6.76 -8.21
N THR A 30 10.23 6.41 -8.38
CA THR A 30 11.33 7.37 -8.52
C THR A 30 11.52 7.73 -9.99
N CYS A 31 11.51 9.01 -10.31
CA CYS A 31 11.59 9.54 -11.68
C CYS A 31 12.67 10.62 -11.78
N SER A 32 13.45 10.64 -12.87
CA SER A 32 14.44 11.70 -13.14
C SER A 32 13.84 12.98 -13.72
N ARG A 33 12.54 13.02 -13.96
CA ARG A 33 11.83 14.17 -14.51
C ARG A 33 10.71 14.60 -13.58
N TYR A 34 10.45 15.91 -13.53
CA TYR A 34 9.27 16.44 -12.87
C TYR A 34 8.00 15.96 -13.57
N LEU A 35 7.15 15.19 -12.88
CA LEU A 35 5.92 14.65 -13.43
C LEU A 35 4.80 14.75 -12.40
N GLU A 36 3.75 15.46 -12.73
CA GLU A 36 2.50 15.47 -11.95
C GLU A 36 1.65 14.25 -12.35
N ILE A 37 1.57 13.25 -11.50
CA ILE A 37 0.73 12.07 -11.76
C ILE A 37 -0.75 12.46 -11.68
N VAL A 38 -1.12 13.17 -10.62
CA VAL A 38 -2.40 13.84 -10.50
C VAL A 38 -2.18 15.32 -10.87
N PRO A 39 -2.94 15.89 -11.82
CA PRO A 39 -2.75 17.27 -12.25
C PRO A 39 -2.77 18.27 -11.10
N LEU A 40 -1.80 19.17 -11.08
CA LEU A 40 -1.59 20.22 -10.05
C LEU A 40 -1.22 19.67 -8.65
N ILE A 41 -0.82 18.40 -8.56
CA ILE A 41 -0.16 17.85 -7.38
C ILE A 41 1.31 17.60 -7.75
N PRO A 42 2.24 18.43 -7.22
CA PRO A 42 3.66 18.29 -7.54
C PRO A 42 4.25 17.00 -6.96
N PRO A 43 5.21 16.37 -7.63
CA PRO A 43 5.97 15.27 -7.06
C PRO A 43 6.86 15.78 -5.92
N TYR A 44 7.20 14.91 -5.00
CA TYR A 44 8.15 15.23 -3.93
C TYR A 44 9.60 15.09 -4.42
N PRO A 45 10.56 15.87 -3.88
CA PRO A 45 11.97 15.57 -4.06
C PRO A 45 12.28 14.15 -3.55
N ALA A 46 13.03 13.38 -4.34
CA ALA A 46 13.52 12.08 -3.91
C ALA A 46 14.75 12.23 -3.01
N ALA A 47 15.10 11.18 -2.25
CA ALA A 47 16.40 11.11 -1.58
C ALA A 47 17.54 10.82 -2.57
N VAL A 48 17.24 10.20 -3.71
CA VAL A 48 18.18 10.07 -4.83
C VAL A 48 18.38 11.46 -5.46
N PRO A 49 19.60 11.97 -5.58
CA PRO A 49 19.87 13.29 -6.16
C PRO A 49 19.25 13.45 -7.56
N ASP A 50 18.76 14.64 -7.85
CA ASP A 50 18.17 15.02 -9.15
C ASP A 50 16.95 14.18 -9.58
N HIS A 51 16.29 13.51 -8.62
CA HIS A 51 15.09 12.71 -8.85
C HIS A 51 13.90 13.23 -8.05
N TYR A 52 12.72 12.78 -8.46
CA TYR A 52 11.42 13.07 -7.85
C TYR A 52 10.70 11.77 -7.50
N ASN A 53 9.96 11.79 -6.41
CA ASN A 53 9.01 10.74 -6.05
C ASN A 53 7.62 11.12 -6.57
N CYS A 54 7.15 10.36 -7.55
CA CYS A 54 5.82 10.46 -8.12
C CYS A 54 4.88 9.54 -7.33
N GLU A 55 3.91 10.08 -6.63
CA GLU A 55 3.08 9.34 -5.67
C GLU A 55 1.59 9.46 -5.97
N VAL A 56 0.87 8.34 -5.75
CA VAL A 56 -0.59 8.31 -5.59
C VAL A 56 -0.92 7.75 -4.21
N MET A 57 -1.89 8.35 -3.52
CA MET A 57 -2.12 8.16 -2.10
C MET A 57 -3.60 7.88 -1.79
N ILE A 58 -3.83 6.94 -0.87
CA ILE A 58 -5.11 6.67 -0.21
C ILE A 58 -4.95 7.01 1.27
N TYR A 59 -5.53 8.12 1.72
CA TYR A 59 -5.28 8.69 3.07
C TYR A 59 -5.62 7.75 4.23
N ARG A 60 -6.69 6.97 4.13
CA ARG A 60 -7.09 5.95 5.11
C ARG A 60 -6.87 4.55 4.52
N GLY A 61 -5.64 4.25 4.13
CA GLY A 61 -5.26 2.99 3.51
C GLY A 61 -5.36 1.80 4.47
N TYR A 62 -4.24 1.28 4.94
CA TYR A 62 -4.22 0.16 5.88
C TYR A 62 -4.74 0.51 7.28
N TRP A 63 -5.02 1.77 7.57
CA TRP A 63 -5.88 2.15 8.70
C TRP A 63 -7.20 1.38 8.68
N MET A 64 -7.73 1.01 7.52
CA MET A 64 -8.95 0.22 7.40
C MET A 64 -8.82 -1.20 7.97
N VAL A 65 -7.61 -1.76 7.99
CA VAL A 65 -7.34 -3.03 8.69
C VAL A 65 -7.51 -2.85 10.19
N SER A 66 -6.98 -1.76 10.76
CA SER A 66 -7.18 -1.44 12.17
C SER A 66 -8.65 -1.12 12.48
N TRP A 67 -9.34 -0.42 11.59
CA TRP A 67 -10.77 -0.19 11.71
C TRP A 67 -11.55 -1.53 11.72
N PHE A 68 -11.28 -2.42 10.76
CA PHE A 68 -11.92 -3.73 10.74
C PHE A 68 -11.62 -4.54 12.00
N LYS A 69 -10.38 -4.52 12.48
CA LYS A 69 -9.99 -5.19 13.73
C LYS A 69 -10.82 -4.70 14.91
N ASN A 70 -11.00 -3.40 15.04
CA ASN A 70 -11.73 -2.79 16.16
C ASN A 70 -13.24 -3.03 16.09
N GLU A 71 -13.83 -2.98 14.90
CA GLU A 71 -15.28 -3.08 14.73
C GLU A 71 -15.76 -4.54 14.58
N PHE A 72 -14.97 -5.41 13.98
CA PHE A 72 -15.38 -6.77 13.59
C PHE A 72 -14.45 -7.88 14.09
N GLY A 73 -13.29 -7.55 14.66
CA GLY A 73 -12.20 -8.49 14.96
C GLY A 73 -12.15 -8.98 16.40
N LEU A 74 -13.19 -8.79 17.22
CA LEU A 74 -13.17 -9.16 18.64
C LEU A 74 -12.74 -10.62 18.89
N ARG A 75 -13.23 -11.54 18.05
CA ARG A 75 -12.90 -12.97 18.14
C ARG A 75 -11.40 -13.21 17.95
N GLU A 76 -10.82 -12.64 16.91
CA GLU A 76 -9.39 -12.77 16.60
C GLU A 76 -8.54 -12.08 17.67
N MET A 77 -8.99 -10.93 18.19
CA MET A 77 -8.28 -10.25 19.28
C MET A 77 -8.24 -11.10 20.57
N GLN A 78 -9.34 -11.79 20.89
CA GLN A 78 -9.37 -12.70 22.03
C GLN A 78 -8.47 -13.92 21.81
N GLN A 79 -8.60 -14.56 20.66
CA GLN A 79 -7.80 -15.72 20.29
C GLN A 79 -6.31 -15.40 20.21
N ALA A 80 -5.94 -14.24 19.68
CA ALA A 80 -4.56 -13.78 19.60
C ALA A 80 -3.93 -13.61 21.00
N ARG A 81 -4.70 -13.05 21.95
CA ARG A 81 -4.25 -12.94 23.37
C ARG A 81 -4.00 -14.32 24.00
N GLU A 82 -4.87 -15.28 23.73
CA GLU A 82 -4.72 -16.65 24.24
C GLU A 82 -3.52 -17.39 23.63
N GLN A 83 -3.21 -17.11 22.36
CA GLN A 83 -2.11 -17.75 21.61
C GLN A 83 -0.79 -16.97 21.70
N GLY A 84 -0.79 -15.74 22.21
CA GLY A 84 0.41 -14.89 22.25
C GLY A 84 0.91 -14.44 20.87
N VAL A 85 0.00 -14.23 19.92
CA VAL A 85 0.29 -13.76 18.55
C VAL A 85 -0.40 -12.43 18.26
N GLU A 86 0.00 -11.77 17.17
CA GLU A 86 -0.69 -10.56 16.73
C GLU A 86 -2.03 -10.91 16.04
N PRO A 87 -3.11 -10.17 16.30
CA PRO A 87 -4.43 -10.43 15.71
C PRO A 87 -4.43 -10.47 14.18
N GLU A 88 -3.59 -9.68 13.55
CA GLU A 88 -3.45 -9.57 12.11
C GLU A 88 -3.03 -10.90 11.46
N GLN A 89 -2.25 -11.72 12.16
CA GLN A 89 -1.86 -13.06 11.68
C GLN A 89 -3.07 -14.00 11.55
N LEU A 90 -4.11 -13.80 12.36
CA LEU A 90 -5.34 -14.59 12.29
C LEU A 90 -6.28 -14.12 11.17
N PHE A 91 -6.13 -12.88 10.72
CA PHE A 91 -6.95 -12.33 9.65
C PHE A 91 -6.61 -12.91 8.26
N ASP A 92 -5.38 -13.41 8.06
CA ASP A 92 -5.02 -14.10 6.81
C ASP A 92 -5.94 -15.29 6.54
N ALA A 93 -6.39 -15.98 7.60
CA ALA A 93 -7.36 -17.06 7.48
C ALA A 93 -8.73 -16.58 6.95
N LEU A 94 -9.17 -15.36 7.30
CA LEU A 94 -10.40 -14.78 6.77
C LEU A 94 -10.29 -14.51 5.27
N VAL A 95 -9.13 -14.00 4.81
CA VAL A 95 -8.89 -13.75 3.37
C VAL A 95 -8.92 -15.06 2.60
N ASN A 96 -8.23 -16.07 3.11
CA ASN A 96 -8.11 -17.37 2.44
C ASN A 96 -9.41 -18.18 2.40
N ALA A 97 -10.35 -17.89 3.30
CA ALA A 97 -11.67 -18.53 3.34
C ALA A 97 -12.67 -18.00 2.28
N VAL A 98 -12.32 -16.93 1.58
CA VAL A 98 -13.21 -16.25 0.63
C VAL A 98 -12.57 -16.24 -0.76
N PRO A 99 -13.32 -16.52 -1.84
CA PRO A 99 -12.77 -16.47 -3.19
C PRO A 99 -12.41 -15.03 -3.61
N ALA A 100 -11.52 -14.91 -4.60
CA ALA A 100 -11.15 -13.64 -5.19
C ALA A 100 -12.40 -12.90 -5.72
N GLY A 101 -12.41 -11.58 -5.51
CA GLY A 101 -13.56 -10.73 -5.84
C GLY A 101 -14.64 -10.73 -4.77
N SER A 102 -14.41 -11.35 -3.59
CA SER A 102 -15.30 -11.30 -2.41
C SER A 102 -16.79 -11.57 -2.73
N MET A 103 -17.07 -12.49 -3.67
CA MET A 103 -18.42 -12.79 -4.19
C MET A 103 -19.18 -11.56 -4.68
N GLY A 104 -18.47 -10.57 -5.24
CA GLY A 104 -19.05 -9.32 -5.77
C GLY A 104 -19.14 -8.18 -4.76
N LEU A 105 -18.70 -8.38 -3.51
CA LEU A 105 -18.61 -7.29 -2.54
C LEU A 105 -17.38 -6.44 -2.87
N MET A 106 -17.58 -5.16 -3.13
CA MET A 106 -16.55 -4.22 -3.48
C MET A 106 -16.45 -3.08 -2.50
N LEU A 107 -15.21 -2.64 -2.23
CA LEU A 107 -14.90 -1.48 -1.42
C LEU A 107 -14.44 -0.31 -2.28
N GLN A 108 -14.99 0.87 -2.03
CA GLN A 108 -14.43 2.16 -2.43
C GLN A 108 -13.65 2.74 -1.24
N PRO A 109 -12.30 2.81 -1.28
CA PRO A 109 -11.48 3.03 -0.08
C PRO A 109 -11.31 4.51 0.31
N TYR A 110 -12.25 5.38 0.03
CA TYR A 110 -12.13 6.82 0.26
C TYR A 110 -12.79 7.26 1.56
N TRP A 111 -12.42 6.62 2.69
CA TRP A 111 -12.84 7.03 4.04
C TRP A 111 -12.39 8.45 4.39
N SER A 112 -11.24 8.86 3.87
CA SER A 112 -10.81 10.25 3.85
C SER A 112 -10.62 10.64 2.39
N PRO A 113 -11.30 11.68 1.90
CA PRO A 113 -11.23 12.08 0.51
C PRO A 113 -9.85 12.61 0.14
N GLY A 114 -9.52 12.52 -1.13
CA GLY A 114 -8.34 13.15 -1.69
C GLY A 114 -8.50 14.65 -1.87
N ILE A 115 -7.41 15.30 -2.27
CA ILE A 115 -7.44 16.74 -2.57
C ILE A 115 -8.10 16.97 -3.94
N ARG A 116 -7.87 16.09 -4.90
CA ARG A 116 -8.38 16.19 -6.28
C ARG A 116 -8.98 14.91 -6.82
N GLU A 117 -8.29 13.81 -6.65
CA GLU A 117 -8.72 12.49 -7.13
C GLU A 117 -8.59 11.49 -5.99
N PRO A 118 -9.70 10.96 -5.45
CA PRO A 118 -11.06 11.44 -5.70
C PRO A 118 -11.28 12.84 -5.13
N GLY A 119 -12.31 13.57 -5.58
CA GLY A 119 -12.62 14.91 -5.07
C GLY A 119 -12.97 14.94 -3.58
N VAL A 120 -13.10 16.13 -3.03
CA VAL A 120 -13.34 16.37 -1.59
C VAL A 120 -14.66 15.79 -1.10
N GLU A 121 -15.63 15.59 -1.97
CA GLU A 121 -16.96 15.01 -1.69
C GLU A 121 -16.96 13.49 -1.70
N ALA A 122 -15.88 12.83 -2.11
CA ALA A 122 -15.80 11.37 -2.13
C ALA A 122 -15.93 10.78 -0.73
N LYS A 123 -16.66 9.69 -0.63
CA LYS A 123 -16.86 8.92 0.62
C LYS A 123 -16.47 7.47 0.41
N GLY A 124 -16.04 6.80 1.47
CA GLY A 124 -15.91 5.36 1.47
C GLY A 124 -17.27 4.68 1.32
N ALA A 125 -17.29 3.58 0.60
CA ALA A 125 -18.49 2.78 0.42
C ALA A 125 -18.17 1.29 0.28
N MET A 126 -19.10 0.44 0.70
CA MET A 126 -19.10 -0.99 0.36
C MET A 126 -20.42 -1.28 -0.35
N ILE A 127 -20.34 -1.92 -1.53
CA ILE A 127 -21.49 -2.24 -2.37
C ILE A 127 -21.44 -3.70 -2.80
N GLY A 128 -22.60 -4.29 -3.06
CA GLY A 128 -22.70 -5.67 -3.53
C GLY A 128 -23.09 -6.68 -2.45
N PHE A 129 -23.59 -6.24 -1.30
CA PHE A 129 -24.04 -7.15 -0.24
C PHE A 129 -25.19 -8.05 -0.69
N GLY A 130 -25.09 -9.34 -0.36
CA GLY A 130 -26.14 -10.35 -0.44
C GLY A 130 -26.08 -11.24 0.80
N ASP A 131 -26.91 -12.27 0.83
CA ASP A 131 -27.08 -13.17 1.98
C ASP A 131 -25.87 -14.07 2.27
N VAL A 132 -24.99 -14.25 1.29
CA VAL A 132 -23.76 -15.05 1.42
C VAL A 132 -22.60 -14.30 2.14
N HIS A 133 -22.70 -12.98 2.23
CA HIS A 133 -21.58 -12.16 2.71
C HIS A 133 -21.44 -12.21 4.24
N THR A 134 -20.24 -12.43 4.67
CA THR A 134 -19.82 -12.44 6.07
C THR A 134 -18.73 -11.41 6.33
N ARG A 135 -18.28 -11.24 7.58
CA ARG A 135 -17.17 -10.37 7.90
C ARG A 135 -15.85 -10.77 7.19
N ALA A 136 -15.68 -12.05 6.82
CA ALA A 136 -14.52 -12.49 6.03
C ALA A 136 -14.54 -11.86 4.63
N HIS A 137 -15.70 -11.78 4.00
CA HIS A 137 -15.88 -11.08 2.73
C HIS A 137 -15.59 -9.58 2.85
N ILE A 138 -16.05 -8.95 3.95
CA ILE A 138 -15.77 -7.53 4.22
C ILE A 138 -14.25 -7.31 4.32
N TYR A 139 -13.54 -8.16 5.08
CA TYR A 139 -12.09 -8.02 5.24
C TYR A 139 -11.34 -8.19 3.93
N ARG A 140 -11.69 -9.24 3.16
CA ARG A 140 -11.11 -9.45 1.82
C ARG A 140 -11.41 -8.29 0.88
N ALA A 141 -12.65 -7.79 0.86
CA ALA A 141 -13.03 -6.63 0.04
C ALA A 141 -12.25 -5.36 0.42
N ILE A 142 -11.89 -5.18 1.70
CA ILE A 142 -11.01 -4.08 2.13
C ILE A 142 -9.64 -4.20 1.46
N LEU A 143 -9.00 -5.35 1.55
CA LEU A 143 -7.66 -5.55 0.94
C LEU A 143 -7.70 -5.44 -0.58
N GLU A 144 -8.71 -6.05 -1.22
CA GLU A 144 -8.91 -5.96 -2.67
C GLU A 144 -9.16 -4.53 -3.13
N GLY A 145 -10.04 -3.79 -2.46
CA GLY A 145 -10.35 -2.40 -2.80
C GLY A 145 -9.15 -1.46 -2.67
N LEU A 146 -8.33 -1.65 -1.64
CA LEU A 146 -7.07 -0.92 -1.49
C LEU A 146 -6.09 -1.26 -2.63
N ALA A 147 -5.95 -2.55 -2.95
CA ALA A 147 -5.06 -2.99 -4.03
C ALA A 147 -5.52 -2.50 -5.40
N TYR A 148 -6.83 -2.49 -5.69
CA TYR A 148 -7.38 -1.94 -6.94
C TYR A 148 -7.09 -0.44 -7.09
N ALA A 149 -7.29 0.33 -6.02
CA ALA A 149 -7.02 1.76 -6.06
C ALA A 149 -5.52 2.07 -6.21
N LEU A 150 -4.65 1.30 -5.58
CA LEU A 150 -3.20 1.43 -5.77
C LEU A 150 -2.78 0.99 -7.19
N ARG A 151 -3.39 -0.05 -7.76
CA ARG A 151 -3.15 -0.45 -9.15
C ARG A 151 -3.56 0.65 -10.13
N GLN A 152 -4.71 1.30 -9.91
CA GLN A 152 -5.10 2.47 -10.70
C GLN A 152 -4.04 3.59 -10.61
N GLY A 153 -3.45 3.78 -9.42
CA GLY A 153 -2.32 4.68 -9.22
C GLY A 153 -1.10 4.28 -10.06
N MET A 154 -0.76 2.98 -10.11
CA MET A 154 0.31 2.45 -10.96
C MET A 154 0.05 2.76 -12.44
N GLU A 155 -1.14 2.47 -12.93
CA GLU A 155 -1.52 2.73 -14.32
C GLU A 155 -1.41 4.22 -14.68
N SER A 156 -1.73 5.11 -13.72
CA SER A 156 -1.57 6.55 -13.86
C SER A 156 -0.09 6.95 -13.93
N ILE A 157 0.77 6.35 -13.10
CA ILE A 157 2.23 6.55 -13.14
C ILE A 157 2.79 6.10 -14.48
N GLU A 158 2.47 4.88 -14.95
CA GLU A 158 2.92 4.35 -16.23
C GLU A 158 2.47 5.24 -17.41
N LYS A 159 1.20 5.67 -17.39
CA LYS A 159 0.64 6.54 -18.43
C LYS A 159 1.39 7.87 -18.54
N ARG A 160 1.78 8.46 -17.39
CA ARG A 160 2.46 9.77 -17.35
C ARG A 160 3.96 9.65 -17.57
N SER A 161 4.62 8.68 -16.92
CA SER A 161 6.07 8.47 -17.03
C SER A 161 6.49 7.85 -18.33
N LYS A 162 5.62 7.08 -18.98
CA LYS A 162 5.90 6.20 -20.13
C LYS A 162 6.89 5.08 -19.80
N VAL A 163 7.00 4.73 -18.53
CA VAL A 163 7.83 3.62 -18.04
C VAL A 163 6.91 2.51 -17.55
N SER A 164 7.15 1.29 -18.03
CA SER A 164 6.43 0.11 -17.54
C SER A 164 7.02 -0.36 -16.22
N ILE A 165 6.16 -0.55 -15.23
CA ILE A 165 6.52 -1.06 -13.92
C ILE A 165 6.57 -2.58 -13.96
N LYS A 166 7.62 -3.16 -13.39
CA LYS A 166 7.89 -4.61 -13.46
C LYS A 166 7.98 -5.28 -12.09
N ARG A 167 8.15 -4.52 -11.02
CA ARG A 167 8.30 -5.04 -9.65
C ARG A 167 7.65 -4.13 -8.63
N LEU A 168 7.13 -4.78 -7.59
CA LEU A 168 6.53 -4.11 -6.44
C LEU A 168 7.40 -4.39 -5.21
N ARG A 169 7.85 -3.33 -4.54
CA ARG A 169 8.47 -3.39 -3.22
C ARG A 169 7.46 -2.90 -2.21
N ILE A 170 7.06 -3.76 -1.27
CA ILE A 170 5.96 -3.48 -0.33
C ILE A 170 6.52 -3.33 1.07
N ALA A 171 6.43 -2.12 1.63
CA ALA A 171 6.89 -1.76 2.96
C ALA A 171 5.71 -1.43 3.90
N GLY A 172 6.02 -1.22 5.18
CA GLY A 172 5.04 -0.90 6.22
C GLY A 172 4.41 -2.13 6.88
N GLY A 173 3.70 -1.91 7.98
CA GLY A 173 3.15 -2.99 8.81
C GLY A 173 2.23 -3.97 8.08
N GLY A 174 1.41 -3.48 7.14
CA GLY A 174 0.51 -4.32 6.35
C GLY A 174 1.21 -5.31 5.42
N SER A 175 2.50 -5.09 5.09
CA SER A 175 3.29 -6.03 4.30
C SER A 175 3.60 -7.33 5.04
N GLN A 176 3.39 -7.40 6.34
CA GLN A 176 3.62 -8.60 7.13
C GLN A 176 2.55 -9.68 6.92
N SER A 177 1.37 -9.33 6.40
CA SER A 177 0.33 -10.29 5.99
C SER A 177 0.70 -10.96 4.67
N ASP A 178 0.86 -12.30 4.69
CA ASP A 178 1.13 -13.08 3.48
C ASP A 178 -0.06 -13.05 2.52
N ALA A 179 -1.28 -13.05 3.05
CA ALA A 179 -2.48 -12.96 2.25
C ALA A 179 -2.56 -11.62 1.51
N ALA A 180 -2.21 -10.50 2.18
CA ALA A 180 -2.17 -9.18 1.54
C ALA A 180 -1.10 -9.11 0.46
N MET A 181 0.08 -9.71 0.68
CA MET A 181 1.17 -9.77 -0.30
C MET A 181 0.74 -10.56 -1.54
N GLN A 182 0.18 -11.75 -1.36
CA GLN A 182 -0.27 -12.59 -2.47
C GLN A 182 -1.40 -11.93 -3.26
N LEU A 183 -2.41 -11.40 -2.56
CA LEU A 183 -3.51 -10.67 -3.17
C LEU A 183 -3.01 -9.47 -4.00
N THR A 184 -2.02 -8.76 -3.50
CA THR A 184 -1.39 -7.65 -4.24
C THR A 184 -0.71 -8.15 -5.51
N ALA A 185 0.10 -9.21 -5.42
CA ALA A 185 0.76 -9.80 -6.59
C ALA A 185 -0.27 -10.24 -7.64
N ASP A 186 -1.35 -10.88 -7.22
CA ASP A 186 -2.43 -11.36 -8.11
C ASP A 186 -3.14 -10.19 -8.80
N ILE A 187 -3.52 -9.14 -8.04
CA ILE A 187 -4.24 -7.99 -8.59
C ILE A 187 -3.35 -7.18 -9.55
N PHE A 188 -2.07 -6.98 -9.20
CA PHE A 188 -1.16 -6.23 -10.06
C PHE A 188 -0.64 -7.07 -11.24
N GLY A 189 -0.64 -8.38 -11.12
CA GLY A 189 -0.01 -9.29 -12.10
C GLY A 189 1.50 -9.14 -12.13
N LEU A 190 2.13 -8.76 -11.01
CA LEU A 190 3.54 -8.48 -10.88
C LEU A 190 4.13 -9.13 -9.63
N PRO A 191 5.44 -9.46 -9.63
CA PRO A 191 6.12 -9.90 -8.41
C PRO A 191 6.01 -8.87 -7.31
N ALA A 192 5.57 -9.30 -6.12
CA ALA A 192 5.48 -8.49 -4.91
C ALA A 192 6.54 -8.96 -3.92
N GLU A 193 7.45 -8.08 -3.53
CA GLU A 193 8.61 -8.39 -2.69
C GLU A 193 8.58 -7.53 -1.43
N ARG A 194 8.88 -8.13 -0.28
CA ARG A 194 9.17 -7.39 0.95
C ARG A 194 10.63 -6.95 0.96
N PRO A 195 10.94 -5.71 1.40
CA PRO A 195 12.29 -5.37 1.80
C PRO A 195 12.68 -6.23 3.04
N HIS A 196 13.99 -6.41 3.25
CA HIS A 196 14.49 -7.18 4.39
C HIS A 196 14.00 -6.62 5.74
N VAL A 197 13.84 -5.31 5.82
CA VAL A 197 13.28 -4.60 6.98
C VAL A 197 11.97 -3.93 6.55
N TYR A 198 10.85 -4.28 7.19
CA TYR A 198 9.54 -3.68 6.86
C TYR A 198 9.45 -2.20 7.27
N GLU A 199 10.22 -1.77 8.28
CA GLU A 199 10.41 -0.36 8.69
C GLU A 199 11.35 0.36 7.72
N ALA A 200 10.98 0.41 6.45
CA ALA A 200 11.80 0.95 5.37
C ALA A 200 12.18 2.43 5.58
N SER A 201 11.33 3.23 6.23
CA SER A 201 11.64 4.64 6.52
C SER A 201 12.86 4.79 7.42
N GLY A 202 12.96 3.96 8.46
CA GLY A 202 14.12 3.94 9.37
C GLY A 202 15.39 3.51 8.66
N LEU A 203 15.32 2.43 7.86
CA LEU A 203 16.44 1.95 7.07
C LEU A 203 16.91 3.00 6.07
N GLY A 204 16.00 3.62 5.32
CA GLY A 204 16.35 4.65 4.34
C GLY A 204 16.96 5.89 4.98
N SER A 205 16.47 6.30 6.16
CA SER A 205 17.07 7.39 6.92
C SER A 205 18.52 7.06 7.32
N ALA A 206 18.78 5.83 7.78
CA ALA A 206 20.12 5.38 8.11
C ALA A 206 21.04 5.35 6.88
N ILE A 207 20.54 4.90 5.72
CA ILE A 207 21.27 4.92 4.45
C ILE A 207 21.64 6.36 4.08
N CYS A 208 20.68 7.30 4.08
CA CYS A 208 20.94 8.71 3.77
C CYS A 208 21.97 9.33 4.71
N CYS A 209 21.92 9.01 6.01
CA CYS A 209 22.93 9.47 6.97
C CYS A 209 24.31 8.88 6.69
N ALA A 210 24.41 7.60 6.36
CA ALA A 210 25.66 6.93 6.06
C ALA A 210 26.35 7.53 4.82
N VAL A 211 25.58 7.79 3.76
CA VAL A 211 26.07 8.47 2.56
C VAL A 211 26.48 9.91 2.87
N GLY A 212 25.66 10.67 3.61
CA GLY A 212 25.94 12.05 3.98
C GLY A 212 27.17 12.21 4.88
N LEU A 213 27.53 11.19 5.65
CA LEU A 213 28.76 11.14 6.46
C LEU A 213 29.98 10.59 5.69
N GLY A 214 29.84 10.22 4.43
CA GLY A 214 30.88 9.65 3.60
C GLY A 214 31.30 8.23 4.02
N LEU A 215 30.47 7.49 4.73
CA LEU A 215 30.69 6.07 5.08
C LEU A 215 30.53 5.16 3.86
N HIS A 216 29.73 5.59 2.91
CA HIS A 216 29.52 4.96 1.60
C HIS A 216 29.56 6.02 0.51
N ALA A 217 29.95 5.64 -0.71
CA ALA A 217 30.13 6.59 -1.82
C ALA A 217 28.78 7.05 -2.40
N ASP A 218 27.79 6.19 -2.37
CA ASP A 218 26.45 6.36 -2.93
C ASP A 218 25.47 5.30 -2.37
#